data_5aafb0a1a63966ac2c235cd1a408ec60
#
_entry.id   5aafb0a1a63966ac2c235cd1a408ec60
#
_cell.length_a   1.000
_cell.length_b   1.000
_cell.length_c   1.000
_cell.angle_alpha   90.00
_cell.angle_beta   90.00
_cell.angle_gamma   90.00
#
_symmetry.space_group_name_H-M   'P 1'
#
loop_
_entity.id
_entity.type
_entity.pdbx_description
1 polymer ?
#
loop_
_entity_poly.entity_id
_entity_poly.type
_entity_poly.pdbx_seq_one_letter_code
_entity_poly.pdbx_strand_id
1 'polypeptide(L)'
;MAAFTTVLAFDLGASTGRAIRAVYDGERLKWKEIHRFDNIPAVENGHLRWNMEALLGEIRIAIQKSGKTDSLAFDTWGVDFGLLDADGKLLEDPVHYRDERTKDWPQRVAQKIELHSLYVRTGNQILAINTLFQLLALQEEQPDLLRRAKHMLFIPDLLAAMLGADLTWERSIASTSQMWNPVAGTWDLELLRQMGMDPGLFGAMTDSGS
;
A
#
# COMPACT_ATOMS: atom_id res chain seq x y z
N MET A 1 -9.49 36.29 -11.30
CA MET A 1 -10.18 35.08 -11.77
C MET A 1 -9.89 34.02 -10.72
N ALA A 2 -10.90 33.35 -10.20
CA ALA A 2 -10.67 32.22 -9.29
C ALA A 2 -9.86 31.15 -10.05
N ALA A 3 -8.76 30.71 -9.46
CA ALA A 3 -7.95 29.65 -10.04
C ALA A 3 -8.73 28.32 -9.89
N PHE A 4 -9.06 27.68 -11.00
CA PHE A 4 -9.64 26.35 -11.00
C PHE A 4 -8.52 25.33 -10.71
N THR A 5 -8.75 24.44 -9.76
CA THR A 5 -7.88 23.30 -9.49
C THR A 5 -8.53 22.05 -10.05
N THR A 6 -7.82 21.35 -10.91
CA THR A 6 -8.29 20.10 -11.50
C THR A 6 -7.50 18.94 -10.92
N VAL A 7 -8.20 17.96 -10.36
CA VAL A 7 -7.60 16.78 -9.75
C VAL A 7 -8.10 15.50 -10.41
N LEU A 8 -7.24 14.48 -10.44
CA LEU A 8 -7.58 13.12 -10.83
C LEU A 8 -7.43 12.22 -9.60
N ALA A 9 -8.53 11.70 -9.11
CA ALA A 9 -8.56 10.77 -7.98
C ALA A 9 -8.84 9.35 -8.48
N PHE A 10 -8.06 8.40 -8.00
CA PHE A 10 -8.30 6.98 -8.20
C PHE A 10 -8.87 6.38 -6.92
N ASP A 11 -9.98 5.66 -7.07
CA ASP A 11 -10.59 4.84 -6.01
C ASP A 11 -10.46 3.38 -6.46
N LEU A 12 -9.48 2.71 -5.87
CA LEU A 12 -9.06 1.35 -6.26
C LEU A 12 -9.49 0.35 -5.19
N GLY A 13 -10.57 -0.36 -5.47
CA GLY A 13 -11.02 -1.47 -4.63
C GLY A 13 -10.36 -2.79 -5.02
N ALA A 14 -10.63 -3.82 -4.21
CA ALA A 14 -10.08 -5.17 -4.42
C ALA A 14 -10.66 -5.90 -5.66
N SER A 15 -11.74 -5.39 -6.26
CA SER A 15 -12.37 -6.02 -7.42
C SER A 15 -12.52 -5.07 -8.61
N THR A 16 -12.57 -3.77 -8.34
CA THR A 16 -12.77 -2.74 -9.38
C THR A 16 -12.00 -1.49 -9.04
N GLY A 17 -11.54 -0.78 -10.05
CA GLY A 17 -10.98 0.56 -9.94
C GLY A 17 -11.80 1.58 -10.71
N ARG A 18 -11.78 2.83 -10.28
CA ARG A 18 -12.37 3.96 -10.99
C ARG A 18 -11.50 5.19 -10.90
N ALA A 19 -11.55 5.99 -11.94
CA ALA A 19 -10.89 7.29 -11.99
C ALA A 19 -11.95 8.40 -12.06
N ILE A 20 -11.80 9.38 -11.19
CA ILE A 20 -12.71 10.50 -11.01
C ILE A 20 -11.93 11.78 -11.28
N ARG A 21 -12.35 12.51 -12.33
CA ARG A 21 -11.84 13.86 -12.58
C ARG A 21 -12.71 14.88 -11.87
N ALA A 22 -12.11 15.71 -11.04
CA ALA A 22 -12.81 16.76 -10.31
C ALA A 22 -12.20 18.14 -10.60
N VAL A 23 -13.05 19.15 -10.59
CA VAL A 23 -12.68 20.57 -10.74
C VAL A 23 -13.23 21.35 -9.55
N TYR A 24 -12.35 22.00 -8.83
CA TYR A 24 -12.67 22.88 -7.71
C TYR A 24 -12.53 24.34 -8.13
N ASP A 25 -13.54 25.17 -7.90
CA ASP A 25 -13.59 26.58 -8.29
C ASP A 25 -13.35 27.55 -7.12
N GLY A 26 -12.97 27.01 -5.94
CA GLY A 26 -12.80 27.76 -4.68
C GLY A 26 -14.01 27.64 -3.74
N GLU A 27 -15.18 27.26 -4.25
CA GLU A 27 -16.41 27.10 -3.47
C GLU A 27 -17.05 25.72 -3.68
N ARG A 28 -17.04 25.23 -4.92
CA ARG A 28 -17.74 24.02 -5.33
C ARG A 28 -16.82 23.04 -6.01
N LEU A 29 -17.06 21.75 -5.75
CA LEU A 29 -16.41 20.64 -6.41
C LEU A 29 -17.38 20.01 -7.44
N LYS A 30 -16.99 20.04 -8.72
CA LYS A 30 -17.67 19.31 -9.80
C LYS A 30 -16.83 18.10 -10.18
N TRP A 31 -17.42 16.93 -10.20
CA TRP A 31 -16.71 15.70 -10.49
C TRP A 31 -17.44 14.83 -11.51
N LYS A 32 -16.68 13.97 -12.18
CA LYS A 32 -17.16 12.98 -13.14
C LYS A 32 -16.26 11.76 -13.10
N GLU A 33 -16.86 10.58 -13.05
CA GLU A 33 -16.17 9.33 -13.33
C GLU A 33 -15.81 9.31 -14.82
N ILE A 34 -14.54 9.10 -15.15
CA ILE A 34 -14.03 9.13 -16.52
C ILE A 34 -13.50 7.78 -16.98
N HIS A 35 -13.25 6.86 -16.04
CA HIS A 35 -12.81 5.51 -16.33
C HIS A 35 -13.18 4.56 -15.20
N ARG A 36 -13.52 3.33 -15.58
CA ARG A 36 -13.80 2.22 -14.65
C ARG A 36 -13.23 0.95 -15.27
N PHE A 37 -12.69 0.08 -14.43
CA PHE A 37 -12.06 -1.17 -14.85
C PHE A 37 -12.14 -2.23 -13.76
N ASP A 38 -11.98 -3.48 -14.13
CA ASP A 38 -11.89 -4.60 -13.20
C ASP A 38 -10.45 -4.72 -12.67
N ASN A 39 -10.33 -4.99 -11.37
CA ASN A 39 -9.06 -5.26 -10.70
C ASN A 39 -9.04 -6.73 -10.31
N ILE A 40 -8.47 -7.57 -11.18
CA ILE A 40 -8.55 -9.02 -11.06
C ILE A 40 -7.17 -9.56 -10.68
N PRO A 41 -7.02 -10.13 -9.46
CA PRO A 41 -5.79 -10.81 -9.08
C PRO A 41 -5.63 -12.12 -9.86
N ALA A 42 -4.40 -12.57 -10.01
CA ALA A 42 -4.04 -13.81 -10.69
C ALA A 42 -3.23 -14.74 -9.77
N VAL A 43 -3.30 -16.05 -10.01
CA VAL A 43 -2.44 -17.01 -9.31
C VAL A 43 -1.12 -17.11 -10.07
N GLU A 44 -0.02 -16.77 -9.39
CA GLU A 44 1.33 -16.85 -9.91
C GLU A 44 2.27 -17.45 -8.87
N ASN A 45 3.07 -18.42 -9.27
CA ASN A 45 4.00 -19.15 -8.39
C ASN A 45 3.35 -19.70 -7.11
N GLY A 46 2.08 -20.13 -7.19
CA GLY A 46 1.34 -20.70 -6.06
C GLY A 46 0.66 -19.69 -5.14
N HIS A 47 0.82 -18.39 -5.38
CA HIS A 47 0.21 -17.30 -4.60
C HIS A 47 -0.79 -16.50 -5.43
N LEU A 48 -1.81 -15.99 -4.76
CA LEU A 48 -2.71 -15.00 -5.34
C LEU A 48 -2.00 -13.64 -5.34
N ARG A 49 -1.84 -13.02 -6.53
CA ARG A 49 -1.09 -11.77 -6.69
C ARG A 49 -1.90 -10.71 -7.40
N TRP A 50 -1.59 -9.46 -7.11
CA TRP A 50 -2.06 -8.31 -7.89
C TRP A 50 -1.29 -8.25 -9.21
N ASN A 51 -1.97 -7.94 -10.30
CA ASN A 51 -1.32 -7.69 -11.59
C ASN A 51 -1.00 -6.20 -11.72
N MET A 52 0.20 -5.79 -11.30
CA MET A 52 0.60 -4.39 -11.27
C MET A 52 0.73 -3.80 -12.67
N GLU A 53 1.13 -4.59 -13.67
CA GLU A 53 1.22 -4.10 -15.06
C GLU A 53 -0.16 -3.77 -15.62
N ALA A 54 -1.14 -4.63 -15.44
CA ALA A 54 -2.52 -4.39 -15.86
C ALA A 54 -3.12 -3.18 -15.14
N LEU A 55 -2.94 -3.09 -13.81
CA LEU A 55 -3.42 -1.97 -13.01
C LEU A 55 -2.82 -0.63 -13.45
N LEU A 56 -1.51 -0.57 -13.69
CA LEU A 56 -0.85 0.62 -14.22
C LEU A 56 -1.29 0.96 -15.65
N GLY A 57 -1.60 -0.05 -16.46
CA GLY A 57 -2.16 0.14 -17.80
C GLY A 57 -3.48 0.91 -17.73
N GLU A 58 -4.41 0.48 -16.87
CA GLU A 58 -5.70 1.14 -16.66
C GLU A 58 -5.56 2.56 -16.08
N ILE A 59 -4.62 2.75 -15.15
CA ILE A 59 -4.29 4.07 -14.59
C ILE A 59 -3.79 5.01 -15.70
N ARG A 60 -2.88 4.56 -16.57
CA ARG A 60 -2.37 5.36 -17.68
C ARG A 60 -3.48 5.73 -18.68
N ILE A 61 -4.41 4.83 -18.98
CA ILE A 61 -5.59 5.10 -19.79
C ILE A 61 -6.44 6.21 -19.15
N ALA A 62 -6.67 6.14 -17.85
CA ALA A 62 -7.42 7.16 -17.12
C ALA A 62 -6.72 8.52 -17.14
N ILE A 63 -5.40 8.56 -16.94
CA ILE A 63 -4.58 9.78 -17.04
C ILE A 63 -4.73 10.41 -18.43
N GLN A 64 -4.64 9.62 -19.49
CA GLN A 64 -4.85 10.12 -20.86
C GLN A 64 -6.26 10.69 -21.08
N LYS A 65 -7.30 10.00 -20.56
CA LYS A 65 -8.69 10.46 -20.64
C LYS A 65 -8.95 11.73 -19.85
N SER A 66 -8.23 11.95 -18.74
CA SER A 66 -8.43 13.13 -17.89
C SER A 66 -7.95 14.43 -18.54
N GLY A 67 -7.00 14.36 -19.48
CA GLY A 67 -6.28 15.51 -19.97
C GLY A 67 -5.40 16.14 -18.88
N LYS A 68 -5.16 17.45 -18.97
CA LYS A 68 -4.33 18.16 -17.99
C LYS A 68 -5.01 18.19 -16.62
N THR A 69 -4.28 17.80 -15.58
CA THR A 69 -4.66 17.88 -14.16
C THR A 69 -3.53 18.53 -13.38
N ASP A 70 -3.87 19.17 -12.25
CA ASP A 70 -2.91 19.84 -11.36
C ASP A 70 -2.33 18.86 -10.36
N SER A 71 -3.11 17.82 -9.98
CA SER A 71 -2.66 16.76 -9.06
C SER A 71 -3.35 15.44 -9.36
N LEU A 72 -2.74 14.37 -8.83
CA LEU A 72 -3.22 13.00 -8.89
C LEU A 72 -3.11 12.39 -7.50
N ALA A 73 -4.12 11.59 -7.09
CA ALA A 73 -4.12 10.88 -5.81
C ALA A 73 -4.74 9.49 -5.94
N PHE A 74 -4.30 8.58 -5.06
CA PHE A 74 -4.79 7.23 -4.96
C PHE A 74 -5.45 6.98 -3.60
N ASP A 75 -6.64 6.41 -3.62
CA ASP A 75 -7.24 5.69 -2.51
C ASP A 75 -7.29 4.21 -2.88
N THR A 76 -6.82 3.33 -1.98
CA THR A 76 -6.69 1.90 -2.26
C THR A 76 -7.10 1.06 -1.05
N TRP A 77 -7.15 -0.27 -1.25
CA TRP A 77 -7.21 -1.22 -0.13
C TRP A 77 -5.92 -1.14 0.71
N GLY A 78 -6.04 -1.48 2.01
CA GLY A 78 -4.92 -1.50 2.94
C GLY A 78 -4.13 -2.80 2.93
N VAL A 79 -3.15 -2.88 3.79
CA VAL A 79 -2.31 -4.02 4.20
C VAL A 79 -1.36 -4.61 3.17
N ASP A 80 -1.65 -4.50 1.87
CA ASP A 80 -0.78 -5.03 0.81
C ASP A 80 0.33 -4.05 0.45
N PHE A 81 1.45 -4.60 -0.01
CA PHE A 81 2.67 -3.85 -0.28
C PHE A 81 3.48 -4.46 -1.41
N GLY A 82 4.32 -3.66 -2.04
CA GLY A 82 5.38 -4.09 -2.93
C GLY A 82 6.76 -3.84 -2.34
N LEU A 83 7.73 -4.63 -2.79
CA LEU A 83 9.15 -4.49 -2.44
C LEU A 83 9.92 -3.95 -3.62
N LEU A 84 10.68 -2.89 -3.39
CA LEU A 84 11.55 -2.28 -4.39
C LEU A 84 13.02 -2.59 -4.10
N ASP A 85 13.81 -2.74 -5.14
CA ASP A 85 15.27 -2.82 -5.06
C ASP A 85 15.92 -1.43 -4.92
N ALA A 86 17.26 -1.38 -4.97
CA ALA A 86 18.03 -0.14 -4.83
C ALA A 86 17.80 0.85 -5.99
N ASP A 87 17.36 0.38 -7.13
CA ASP A 87 17.06 1.19 -8.31
C ASP A 87 15.58 1.64 -8.36
N GLY A 88 14.81 1.32 -7.31
CA GLY A 88 13.39 1.62 -7.22
C GLY A 88 12.51 0.72 -8.08
N LYS A 89 13.03 -0.42 -8.55
CA LYS A 89 12.29 -1.37 -9.37
C LYS A 89 11.54 -2.36 -8.50
N LEU A 90 10.27 -2.61 -8.84
CA LEU A 90 9.46 -3.64 -8.18
C LEU A 90 10.09 -5.03 -8.40
N LEU A 91 10.32 -5.75 -7.30
CA LEU A 91 10.97 -7.06 -7.32
C LEU A 91 10.04 -8.16 -7.81
N GLU A 92 8.81 -8.17 -7.34
CA GLU A 92 7.73 -9.08 -7.73
C GLU A 92 6.37 -8.40 -7.54
N ASP A 93 5.36 -8.85 -8.25
CA ASP A 93 3.98 -8.39 -8.04
C ASP A 93 3.52 -8.68 -6.59
N PRO A 94 2.88 -7.70 -5.91
CA PRO A 94 2.40 -7.85 -4.55
C PRO A 94 1.47 -9.04 -4.36
N VAL A 95 1.66 -9.79 -3.28
CA VAL A 95 0.75 -10.87 -2.91
C VAL A 95 -0.53 -10.24 -2.34
N HIS A 96 -1.66 -10.77 -2.76
CA HIS A 96 -2.98 -10.32 -2.36
C HIS A 96 -3.28 -10.71 -0.90
N TYR A 97 -3.92 -9.85 -0.13
CA TYR A 97 -4.23 -10.07 1.29
C TYR A 97 -5.13 -11.30 1.57
N ARG A 98 -5.82 -11.85 0.55
CA ARG A 98 -6.61 -13.09 0.67
C ARG A 98 -5.80 -14.35 0.37
N ASP A 99 -4.48 -14.25 0.15
CA ASP A 99 -3.63 -15.41 0.01
C ASP A 99 -3.57 -16.20 1.32
N GLU A 100 -3.58 -17.52 1.23
CA GLU A 100 -3.67 -18.42 2.38
C GLU A 100 -2.37 -18.46 3.23
N ARG A 101 -1.25 -17.91 2.73
CA ARG A 101 0.08 -17.97 3.37
C ARG A 101 0.13 -17.39 4.78
N THR A 102 -0.80 -16.49 5.11
CA THR A 102 -0.80 -15.78 6.40
C THR A 102 -1.74 -16.39 7.44
N LYS A 103 -2.51 -17.40 7.11
CA LYS A 103 -3.62 -17.94 7.91
C LYS A 103 -3.26 -18.24 9.36
N ASP A 104 -2.12 -18.88 9.61
CA ASP A 104 -1.73 -19.32 10.95
C ASP A 104 -0.73 -18.38 11.65
N TRP A 105 -0.36 -17.27 10.99
CA TRP A 105 0.65 -16.36 11.53
C TRP A 105 0.24 -15.62 12.81
N PRO A 106 -1.03 -15.22 13.05
CA PRO A 106 -1.41 -14.65 14.34
C PRO A 106 -1.11 -15.60 15.52
N GLN A 107 -1.40 -16.90 15.38
CA GLN A 107 -1.13 -17.91 16.41
C GLN A 107 0.37 -18.15 16.60
N ARG A 108 1.17 -18.10 15.53
CA ARG A 108 2.64 -18.22 15.60
C ARG A 108 3.26 -16.99 16.28
N VAL A 109 2.76 -15.79 16.00
CA VAL A 109 3.21 -14.55 16.65
C VAL A 109 2.80 -14.52 18.12
N ALA A 110 1.65 -15.10 18.49
CA ALA A 110 1.22 -15.24 19.89
C ALA A 110 2.21 -16.00 20.79
N GLN A 111 3.10 -16.80 20.19
CA GLN A 111 4.18 -17.47 20.92
C GLN A 111 5.36 -16.54 21.26
N LYS A 112 5.46 -15.39 20.62
CA LYS A 112 6.54 -14.40 20.79
C LYS A 112 6.09 -13.14 21.52
N ILE A 113 4.85 -12.73 21.32
CA ILE A 113 4.24 -11.56 21.94
C ILE A 113 2.77 -11.82 22.21
N GLU A 114 2.26 -11.38 23.36
CA GLU A 114 0.83 -11.46 23.66
C GLU A 114 0.03 -10.62 22.66
N LEU A 115 -1.02 -11.20 22.05
CA LEU A 115 -1.81 -10.52 21.02
C LEU A 115 -2.54 -9.28 21.54
N HIS A 116 -2.96 -9.28 22.80
CA HIS A 116 -3.53 -8.07 23.41
C HIS A 116 -2.50 -6.95 23.51
N SER A 117 -1.26 -7.26 23.89
CA SER A 117 -0.15 -6.28 23.91
C SER A 117 0.14 -5.75 22.53
N LEU A 118 0.14 -6.60 21.49
CA LEU A 118 0.30 -6.19 20.10
C LEU A 118 -0.84 -5.25 19.66
N TYR A 119 -2.09 -5.58 20.02
CA TYR A 119 -3.25 -4.72 19.76
C TYR A 119 -3.12 -3.35 20.42
N VAL A 120 -2.83 -3.31 21.73
CA VAL A 120 -2.66 -2.04 22.47
C VAL A 120 -1.54 -1.18 21.89
N ARG A 121 -0.45 -1.81 21.43
CA ARG A 121 0.72 -1.16 20.88
C ARG A 121 0.49 -0.53 19.51
N THR A 122 -0.33 -1.17 18.66
CA THR A 122 -0.52 -0.76 17.26
C THR A 122 -1.91 -0.20 16.96
N GLY A 123 -2.88 -0.42 17.85
CA GLY A 123 -4.27 0.01 17.66
C GLY A 123 -5.08 -0.81 16.65
N ASN A 124 -4.47 -1.83 16.04
CA ASN A 124 -5.11 -2.60 14.98
C ASN A 124 -5.69 -3.92 15.48
N GLN A 125 -6.89 -4.25 14.98
CA GLN A 125 -7.44 -5.59 15.16
C GLN A 125 -6.45 -6.63 14.60
N ILE A 126 -6.27 -7.74 15.34
CA ILE A 126 -5.39 -8.83 14.91
C ILE A 126 -6.09 -9.65 13.83
N LEU A 127 -5.70 -9.44 12.59
CA LEU A 127 -6.20 -10.15 11.41
C LEU A 127 -5.03 -10.74 10.64
N ALA A 128 -5.16 -11.97 10.17
CA ALA A 128 -4.10 -12.65 9.42
C ALA A 128 -3.65 -11.89 8.16
N ILE A 129 -4.52 -11.05 7.61
CA ILE A 129 -4.25 -10.22 6.43
C ILE A 129 -3.30 -9.04 6.69
N ASN A 130 -3.05 -8.66 7.95
CA ASN A 130 -2.25 -7.47 8.26
C ASN A 130 -0.81 -7.63 7.77
N THR A 131 -0.20 -6.52 7.35
CA THR A 131 1.11 -6.47 6.71
C THR A 131 2.21 -7.15 7.52
N LEU A 132 2.19 -7.00 8.85
CA LEU A 132 3.14 -7.69 9.73
C LEU A 132 3.18 -9.19 9.46
N PHE A 133 2.02 -9.84 9.37
CA PHE A 133 1.94 -11.29 9.13
C PHE A 133 2.33 -11.66 7.71
N GLN A 134 2.03 -10.80 6.73
CA GLN A 134 2.46 -10.98 5.35
C GLN A 134 4.00 -10.92 5.21
N LEU A 135 4.65 -9.97 5.88
CA LEU A 135 6.11 -9.86 5.90
C LEU A 135 6.76 -11.05 6.60
N LEU A 136 6.18 -11.54 7.70
CA LEU A 136 6.68 -12.72 8.39
C LEU A 136 6.57 -13.99 7.53
N ALA A 137 5.46 -14.16 6.80
CA ALA A 137 5.32 -15.24 5.83
C ALA A 137 6.39 -15.14 4.73
N LEU A 138 6.57 -13.94 4.17
CA LEU A 138 7.58 -13.70 3.15
C LEU A 138 9.00 -13.97 3.65
N GLN A 139 9.31 -13.59 4.88
CA GLN A 139 10.62 -13.83 5.52
C GLN A 139 10.94 -15.33 5.62
N GLU A 140 9.92 -16.15 5.86
CA GLU A 140 10.08 -17.62 5.91
C GLU A 140 10.14 -18.26 4.52
N GLU A 141 9.26 -17.83 3.61
CA GLU A 141 9.13 -18.46 2.28
C GLU A 141 10.18 -17.98 1.29
N GLN A 142 10.51 -16.68 1.32
CA GLN A 142 11.38 -16.03 0.33
C GLN A 142 12.39 -15.06 0.99
N PRO A 143 13.28 -15.55 1.88
CA PRO A 143 14.22 -14.69 2.59
C PRO A 143 15.20 -13.96 1.63
N ASP A 144 15.48 -14.54 0.46
CA ASP A 144 16.35 -13.93 -0.56
C ASP A 144 15.70 -12.72 -1.21
N LEU A 145 14.38 -12.76 -1.45
CA LEU A 145 13.63 -11.63 -1.98
C LEU A 145 13.68 -10.47 -0.99
N LEU A 146 13.44 -10.75 0.29
CA LEU A 146 13.46 -9.74 1.34
C LEU A 146 14.86 -9.12 1.54
N ARG A 147 15.95 -9.90 1.38
CA ARG A 147 17.33 -9.37 1.42
C ARG A 147 17.66 -8.43 0.25
N ARG A 148 17.05 -8.62 -0.91
CA ARG A 148 17.22 -7.78 -2.10
C ARG A 148 16.41 -6.48 -1.98
N ALA A 149 15.35 -6.48 -1.20
CA ALA A 149 14.51 -5.30 -0.99
C ALA A 149 15.27 -4.18 -0.28
N LYS A 150 15.03 -2.96 -0.72
CA LYS A 150 15.52 -1.73 -0.09
C LYS A 150 14.39 -0.87 0.44
N HIS A 151 13.20 -0.99 -0.15
CA HIS A 151 12.02 -0.24 0.27
C HIS A 151 10.80 -1.15 0.23
N MET A 152 9.94 -1.01 1.23
CA MET A 152 8.60 -1.57 1.25
C MET A 152 7.61 -0.41 1.15
N LEU A 153 6.75 -0.41 0.12
CA LEU A 153 5.73 0.61 -0.09
C LEU A 153 4.33 -0.03 -0.10
N PHE A 154 3.38 0.62 0.53
CA PHE A 154 1.97 0.25 0.40
C PHE A 154 1.46 0.55 -1.00
N ILE A 155 0.35 -0.05 -1.39
CA ILE A 155 -0.15 0.04 -2.76
C ILE A 155 -0.31 1.48 -3.27
N PRO A 156 -0.89 2.46 -2.53
CA PRO A 156 -1.03 3.82 -3.05
C PRO A 156 0.33 4.50 -3.25
N ASP A 157 1.26 4.34 -2.30
CA ASP A 157 2.62 4.88 -2.39
C ASP A 157 3.41 4.21 -3.52
N LEU A 158 3.26 2.88 -3.67
CA LEU A 158 3.87 2.11 -4.75
C LEU A 158 3.41 2.59 -6.12
N LEU A 159 2.10 2.79 -6.31
CA LEU A 159 1.55 3.30 -7.57
C LEU A 159 2.04 4.70 -7.89
N ALA A 160 2.10 5.58 -6.89
CA ALA A 160 2.67 6.92 -7.06
C ALA A 160 4.14 6.86 -7.48
N ALA A 161 4.96 6.05 -6.80
CA ALA A 161 6.38 5.84 -7.12
C ALA A 161 6.56 5.26 -8.54
N MET A 162 5.76 4.28 -8.95
CA MET A 162 5.80 3.70 -10.30
C MET A 162 5.35 4.68 -11.40
N LEU A 163 4.72 5.78 -11.05
CA LEU A 163 4.41 6.90 -11.95
C LEU A 163 5.44 8.04 -11.87
N GLY A 164 6.49 7.89 -11.07
CA GLY A 164 7.62 8.83 -11.00
C GLY A 164 7.56 9.80 -9.83
N ALA A 165 6.69 9.60 -8.84
CA ALA A 165 6.74 10.35 -7.58
C ALA A 165 7.90 9.87 -6.69
N ASP A 166 8.30 10.70 -5.73
CA ASP A 166 9.24 10.32 -4.70
C ASP A 166 8.68 9.17 -3.84
N LEU A 167 9.58 8.40 -3.20
CA LEU A 167 9.18 7.34 -2.29
C LEU A 167 8.59 7.95 -1.02
N THR A 168 7.35 7.58 -0.72
CA THR A 168 6.62 8.03 0.45
C THR A 168 6.08 6.86 1.26
N TRP A 169 5.82 7.10 2.54
CA TRP A 169 5.15 6.18 3.46
C TRP A 169 4.00 6.95 4.11
N GLU A 170 2.86 6.96 3.44
CA GLU A 170 1.72 7.73 3.90
C GLU A 170 1.13 7.12 5.18
N ARG A 171 0.84 7.97 6.16
CA ARG A 171 0.49 7.61 7.53
C ARG A 171 -0.81 6.80 7.63
N SER A 172 -1.85 7.17 6.90
CA SER A 172 -3.17 6.53 7.04
C SER A 172 -3.13 5.09 6.52
N ILE A 173 -2.45 4.84 5.39
CA ILE A 173 -2.29 3.48 4.87
C ILE A 173 -1.33 2.66 5.74
N ALA A 174 -0.24 3.26 6.22
CA ALA A 174 0.70 2.63 7.13
C ALA A 174 0.04 2.18 8.44
N SER A 175 -0.98 2.91 8.91
CA SER A 175 -1.72 2.55 10.12
C SER A 175 -2.44 1.21 10.03
N THR A 176 -2.70 0.68 8.83
CA THR A 176 -3.35 -0.62 8.63
C THR A 176 -2.41 -1.82 8.87
N SER A 177 -1.11 -1.57 8.97
CA SER A 177 -0.05 -2.58 8.85
C SER A 177 0.17 -3.49 10.05
N GLN A 178 -0.32 -3.17 11.24
CA GLN A 178 0.08 -3.77 12.53
C GLN A 178 1.55 -3.46 12.90
N MET A 179 2.16 -2.44 12.29
CA MET A 179 3.57 -2.04 12.55
C MET A 179 3.71 -0.56 12.89
N TRP A 180 2.61 0.16 12.82
CA TRP A 180 2.51 1.57 13.18
C TRP A 180 2.25 1.72 14.68
N ASN A 181 2.95 2.66 15.34
CA ASN A 181 2.68 3.03 16.72
C ASN A 181 1.92 4.38 16.76
N PRO A 182 0.62 4.39 17.04
CA PRO A 182 -0.19 5.62 17.01
C PRO A 182 0.19 6.63 18.08
N VAL A 183 0.78 6.20 19.21
CA VAL A 183 1.23 7.09 20.29
C VAL A 183 2.53 7.79 19.91
N ALA A 184 3.48 7.05 19.33
CA ALA A 184 4.76 7.60 18.87
C ALA A 184 4.62 8.37 17.54
N GLY A 185 3.55 8.14 16.77
CA GLY A 185 3.35 8.73 15.46
C GLY A 185 4.35 8.25 14.40
N THR A 186 4.88 7.04 14.53
CA THR A 186 5.89 6.48 13.63
C THR A 186 5.85 4.95 13.62
N TRP A 187 6.73 4.33 12.84
CA TRP A 187 6.94 2.88 12.86
C TRP A 187 7.34 2.40 14.25
N ASP A 188 6.81 1.25 14.65
CA ASP A 188 7.23 0.58 15.88
C ASP A 188 8.53 -0.20 15.66
N LEU A 189 9.64 0.53 15.69
CA LEU A 189 10.97 -0.03 15.40
C LEU A 189 11.38 -1.16 16.36
N GLU A 190 10.90 -1.13 17.60
CA GLU A 190 11.16 -2.19 18.55
C GLU A 190 10.42 -3.47 18.17
N LEU A 191 9.14 -3.35 17.82
CA LEU A 191 8.34 -4.47 17.32
C LEU A 191 8.97 -5.07 16.05
N LEU A 192 9.37 -4.22 15.10
CA LEU A 192 10.01 -4.67 13.86
C LEU A 192 11.26 -5.51 14.15
N ARG A 193 12.15 -5.02 15.03
CA ARG A 193 13.36 -5.77 15.43
C ARG A 193 13.03 -7.06 16.18
N GLN A 194 12.05 -7.03 17.08
CA GLN A 194 11.58 -8.22 17.80
C GLN A 194 11.06 -9.31 16.85
N MET A 195 10.45 -8.90 15.72
CA MET A 195 9.96 -9.80 14.68
C MET A 195 11.04 -10.16 13.63
N GLY A 196 12.27 -9.65 13.77
CA GLY A 196 13.37 -9.93 12.85
C GLY A 196 13.29 -9.17 11.53
N MET A 197 12.51 -8.07 11.48
CA MET A 197 12.40 -7.21 10.31
C MET A 197 13.53 -6.19 10.28
N ASP A 198 14.03 -5.86 9.08
CA ASP A 198 14.95 -4.76 8.87
C ASP A 198 14.20 -3.42 8.88
N PRO A 199 14.42 -2.54 9.87
CA PRO A 199 13.79 -1.22 9.88
C PRO A 199 14.18 -0.34 8.69
N GLY A 200 15.28 -0.65 8.00
CA GLY A 200 15.72 0.07 6.81
C GLY A 200 14.80 -0.04 5.60
N LEU A 201 13.84 -0.97 5.61
CA LEU A 201 12.79 -1.08 4.59
C LEU A 201 11.76 0.05 4.65
N PHE A 202 11.69 0.77 5.78
CA PHE A 202 10.63 1.72 6.10
C PHE A 202 11.20 3.13 6.18
N GLY A 203 10.71 4.04 5.35
CA GLY A 203 11.12 5.44 5.36
C GLY A 203 10.35 6.30 6.38
N ALA A 204 10.62 7.60 6.31
CA ALA A 204 9.92 8.58 7.12
C ALA A 204 8.45 8.68 6.72
N MET A 205 7.57 8.85 7.71
CA MET A 205 6.13 9.02 7.47
C MET A 205 5.82 10.37 6.83
N THR A 206 4.86 10.36 5.93
CA THR A 206 4.26 11.55 5.34
C THR A 206 2.78 11.64 5.70
N ASP A 207 2.25 12.85 5.76
CA ASP A 207 0.83 13.08 5.96
C ASP A 207 0.08 13.07 4.63
N SER A 208 -1.21 12.69 4.65
CA SER A 208 -2.07 12.77 3.47
C SER A 208 -2.10 14.18 2.92
N GLY A 209 -1.90 14.34 1.62
CA GLY A 209 -1.95 15.63 0.93
C GLY A 209 -0.72 16.53 1.12
N SER A 210 0.39 15.97 1.61
CA SER A 210 1.69 16.68 1.70
C SER A 210 2.43 16.67 0.37
#